data_9a8951e87c16b28cf2912b5c4af6994b
#
_entry.id   9a8951e87c16b28cf2912b5c4af6994b
#
_cell.length_a   1.000
_cell.length_b   1.000
_cell.length_c   1.000
_cell.angle_alpha   90.00
_cell.angle_beta   90.00
_cell.angle_gamma   90.00
#
_symmetry.space_group_name_H-M   'P 1'
#
loop_
_entity.id
_entity.type
_entity.pdbx_description
1 polymer ?
#
loop_
_entity_poly.entity_id
_entity_poly.type
_entity_poly.pdbx_seq_one_letter_code
_entity_poly.pdbx_strand_id
1 'polypeptide(L)'
;MPAVEPGRCGEHWDDCPRLAAGDRFDFACAGCGDCCRQRRDLVLSGYDLYRIARRLSLPPRIVAEAFCKSYLAPESCLPALRLTPDPKTGNCRFFEGSACTIHAARPLACALYPLGQSIDTVTAQTEYYVQ
;
A
#
# COMPACT_ATOMS: atom_id res chain seq x y z
N MET A 1 10.10 -25.53 6.56
CA MET A 1 9.14 -24.67 7.26
C MET A 1 7.84 -24.66 6.48
N PRO A 2 6.72 -24.83 7.15
CA PRO A 2 5.44 -24.74 6.46
C PRO A 2 5.27 -23.31 5.91
N ALA A 3 4.76 -23.19 4.68
CA ALA A 3 4.37 -21.92 4.13
C ALA A 3 3.20 -21.36 4.98
N VAL A 4 3.29 -20.09 5.38
CA VAL A 4 2.18 -19.41 6.04
C VAL A 4 1.16 -19.11 4.95
N GLU A 5 0.00 -19.74 5.02
CA GLU A 5 -1.09 -19.39 4.12
C GLU A 5 -1.59 -17.98 4.45
N PRO A 6 -1.87 -17.15 3.44
CA PRO A 6 -2.48 -15.85 3.66
C PRO A 6 -3.88 -16.07 4.26
N GLY A 7 -3.95 -15.97 5.59
CA GLY A 7 -5.21 -15.94 6.31
C GLY A 7 -5.88 -14.57 6.11
N ARG A 8 -7.19 -14.51 6.11
CA ARG A 8 -7.88 -13.22 6.17
C ARG A 8 -7.54 -12.57 7.51
N CYS A 9 -6.92 -11.40 7.47
CA CYS A 9 -6.83 -10.55 8.64
C CYS A 9 -8.23 -10.23 9.15
N GLY A 10 -8.42 -10.27 10.44
CA GLY A 10 -9.58 -9.70 11.10
C GLY A 10 -9.67 -8.18 10.91
N GLU A 11 -10.58 -7.52 11.59
CA GLU A 11 -10.75 -6.06 11.51
C GLU A 11 -9.53 -5.30 12.06
N HIS A 12 -8.69 -5.96 12.87
CA HIS A 12 -7.48 -5.41 13.44
C HIS A 12 -6.24 -6.08 12.88
N TRP A 13 -5.22 -5.29 12.57
CA TRP A 13 -3.91 -5.76 12.11
C TRP A 13 -3.21 -6.68 13.12
N ASP A 14 -3.55 -6.59 14.40
CA ASP A 14 -3.05 -7.49 15.45
C ASP A 14 -3.49 -8.94 15.26
N ASP A 15 -4.58 -9.18 14.54
CA ASP A 15 -5.12 -10.50 14.26
C ASP A 15 -4.45 -11.16 13.04
N CYS A 16 -3.57 -10.45 12.35
CA CYS A 16 -2.90 -10.96 11.17
C CYS A 16 -1.77 -11.93 11.55
N PRO A 17 -1.56 -13.01 10.77
CA PRO A 17 -0.42 -13.88 10.97
C PRO A 17 0.91 -13.13 10.92
N ARG A 18 1.78 -13.35 11.88
CA ARG A 18 3.09 -12.74 11.96
C ARG A 18 4.13 -13.57 11.23
N LEU A 19 5.09 -12.88 10.62
CA LEU A 19 6.26 -13.49 9.98
C LEU A 19 7.52 -13.06 10.71
N ALA A 20 8.38 -14.03 11.00
CA ALA A 20 9.73 -13.77 11.50
C ALA A 20 10.70 -13.60 10.32
N ALA A 21 11.84 -12.98 10.58
CA ALA A 21 12.92 -12.91 9.60
C ALA A 21 13.35 -14.33 9.20
N GLY A 22 13.31 -14.65 7.93
CA GLY A 22 13.61 -15.97 7.39
C GLY A 22 12.40 -16.85 7.11
N ASP A 23 11.22 -16.49 7.57
CA ASP A 23 10.00 -17.16 7.17
C ASP A 23 9.75 -16.94 5.67
N ARG A 24 9.08 -17.90 5.06
CA ARG A 24 8.70 -17.84 3.65
C ARG A 24 7.20 -17.94 3.51
N PHE A 25 6.67 -17.19 2.57
CA PHE A 25 5.31 -17.40 2.09
C PHE A 25 5.30 -17.24 0.57
N ASP A 26 4.45 -18.00 -0.07
CA ASP A 26 4.32 -17.95 -1.53
C ASP A 26 3.18 -17.00 -1.90
N PHE A 27 3.51 -16.04 -2.74
CA PHE A 27 2.54 -15.11 -3.29
C PHE A 27 2.83 -14.85 -4.77
N ALA A 28 1.77 -14.93 -5.57
CA ALA A 28 1.79 -14.51 -6.95
C ALA A 28 0.59 -13.60 -7.20
N CYS A 29 0.82 -12.46 -7.85
CA CYS A 29 -0.27 -11.56 -8.22
C CYS A 29 -1.18 -12.25 -9.25
N ALA A 30 -2.40 -12.56 -8.83
CA ALA A 30 -3.42 -13.17 -9.69
C ALA A 30 -4.23 -12.14 -10.50
N GLY A 31 -3.93 -10.83 -10.35
CA GLY A 31 -4.69 -9.77 -10.99
C GLY A 31 -6.12 -9.60 -10.46
N CYS A 32 -6.40 -10.10 -9.25
CA CYS A 32 -7.74 -10.06 -8.66
C CYS A 32 -8.22 -8.65 -8.30
N GLY A 33 -7.30 -7.69 -8.16
CA GLY A 33 -7.60 -6.30 -7.82
C GLY A 33 -7.89 -6.05 -6.33
N ASP A 34 -7.70 -7.02 -5.44
CA ASP A 34 -7.98 -6.85 -4.01
C ASP A 34 -7.15 -5.75 -3.37
N CYS A 35 -5.91 -5.56 -3.81
CA CYS A 35 -5.05 -4.46 -3.37
C CYS A 35 -5.48 -3.08 -3.89
N CYS A 36 -6.39 -3.00 -4.85
CA CYS A 36 -6.91 -1.78 -5.44
C CYS A 36 -8.32 -1.42 -4.96
N ARG A 37 -9.08 -2.39 -4.47
CA ARG A 37 -10.47 -2.20 -4.08
C ARG A 37 -10.57 -1.67 -2.67
N GLN A 38 -11.45 -0.68 -2.47
CA GLN A 38 -11.74 -0.10 -1.15
C GLN A 38 -10.48 0.40 -0.40
N ARG A 39 -9.50 0.89 -1.14
CA ARG A 39 -8.24 1.42 -0.57
C ARG A 39 -8.36 2.90 -0.27
N ARG A 40 -8.43 3.24 1.00
CA ARG A 40 -8.51 4.62 1.50
C ARG A 40 -7.26 5.09 2.21
N ASP A 41 -6.35 4.20 2.48
CA ASP A 41 -5.21 4.35 3.37
C ASP A 41 -3.86 4.25 2.66
N LEU A 42 -3.82 4.42 1.36
CA LEU A 42 -2.61 4.25 0.57
C LEU A 42 -1.70 5.46 0.70
N VAL A 43 -0.77 5.39 1.63
CA VAL A 43 0.24 6.42 1.87
C VAL A 43 1.37 6.27 0.85
N LEU A 44 1.80 7.39 0.29
CA LEU A 44 2.87 7.46 -0.69
C LEU A 44 4.13 8.05 -0.08
N SER A 45 5.28 7.47 -0.42
CA SER A 45 6.57 8.13 -0.25
C SER A 45 6.84 9.12 -1.38
N GLY A 46 7.84 9.99 -1.21
CA GLY A 46 8.28 10.87 -2.29
C GLY A 46 8.77 10.11 -3.52
N TYR A 47 9.38 8.94 -3.31
CA TYR A 47 9.82 8.06 -4.40
C TYR A 47 8.65 7.42 -5.14
N ASP A 48 7.60 7.02 -4.43
CA ASP A 48 6.36 6.53 -5.04
C ASP A 48 5.75 7.59 -5.95
N LEU A 49 5.64 8.82 -5.45
CA LEU A 49 5.13 9.96 -6.21
C LEU A 49 5.95 10.20 -7.49
N TYR A 50 7.27 10.16 -7.37
CA TYR A 50 8.17 10.31 -8.51
C TYR A 50 7.95 9.24 -9.58
N ARG A 51 7.84 7.98 -9.18
CA ARG A 51 7.63 6.86 -10.11
C ARG A 51 6.27 6.95 -10.82
N ILE A 52 5.22 7.29 -10.09
CA ILE A 52 3.88 7.49 -10.66
C ILE A 52 3.90 8.65 -11.65
N ALA A 53 4.50 9.76 -11.28
CA ALA A 53 4.62 10.93 -12.14
C ALA A 53 5.35 10.60 -13.45
N ARG A 54 6.43 9.85 -13.39
CA ARG A 54 7.13 9.37 -14.58
C ARG A 54 6.27 8.46 -15.45
N ARG A 55 5.53 7.55 -14.83
CA ARG A 55 4.65 6.64 -15.56
C ARG A 55 3.52 7.36 -16.28
N LEU A 56 2.98 8.41 -15.67
CA LEU A 56 1.90 9.22 -16.23
C LEU A 56 2.41 10.33 -17.15
N SER A 57 3.72 10.55 -17.25
CA SER A 57 4.34 11.67 -17.96
C SER A 57 3.83 13.04 -17.50
N LEU A 58 3.63 13.16 -16.19
CA LEU A 58 3.16 14.38 -15.55
C LEU A 58 4.20 14.89 -14.52
N PRO A 59 4.27 16.21 -14.27
CA PRO A 59 5.05 16.72 -13.16
C PRO A 59 4.54 16.16 -11.80
N PRO A 60 5.42 15.83 -10.85
CA PRO A 60 5.02 15.30 -9.55
C PRO A 60 4.00 16.17 -8.80
N ARG A 61 4.11 17.48 -8.92
CA ARG A 61 3.17 18.44 -8.35
C ARG A 61 1.74 18.22 -8.88
N ILE A 62 1.60 18.01 -10.18
CA ILE A 62 0.30 17.78 -10.80
C ILE A 62 -0.30 16.46 -10.32
N VAL A 63 0.51 15.41 -10.19
CA VAL A 63 0.05 14.12 -9.64
C VAL A 63 -0.41 14.29 -8.18
N ALA A 64 0.34 15.01 -7.38
CA ALA A 64 -0.01 15.27 -5.98
C ALA A 64 -1.32 16.05 -5.87
N GLU A 65 -1.51 17.09 -6.67
CA GLU A 65 -2.73 17.91 -6.66
C GLU A 65 -3.96 17.17 -7.21
N ALA A 66 -3.79 16.37 -8.25
CA ALA A 66 -4.90 15.71 -8.94
C ALA A 66 -5.34 14.39 -8.30
N PHE A 67 -4.42 13.62 -7.75
CA PHE A 67 -4.69 12.25 -7.28
C PHE A 67 -4.48 12.02 -5.79
N CYS A 68 -3.91 12.99 -5.10
CA CYS A 68 -3.51 12.81 -3.71
C CYS A 68 -4.10 13.87 -2.80
N LYS A 69 -4.04 13.58 -1.51
CA LYS A 69 -4.34 14.53 -0.44
C LYS A 69 -3.18 14.55 0.55
N SER A 70 -2.70 15.75 0.87
CA SER A 70 -1.72 15.94 1.94
C SER A 70 -2.41 16.05 3.30
N TYR A 71 -1.77 15.56 4.32
CA TYR A 71 -2.24 15.62 5.71
C TYR A 71 -1.05 15.59 6.66
N LEU A 72 -1.27 15.94 7.91
CA LEU A 72 -0.28 15.75 8.97
C LEU A 72 -0.49 14.38 9.59
N ALA A 73 0.54 13.55 9.55
CA ALA A 73 0.50 12.24 10.19
C ALA A 73 0.36 12.42 11.71
N PRO A 74 -0.66 11.79 12.36
CA PRO A 74 -0.96 12.05 13.78
C PRO A 74 0.20 11.76 14.73
N GLU A 75 0.99 10.73 14.43
CA GLU A 75 2.06 10.27 15.30
C GLU A 75 3.34 11.09 15.17
N SER A 76 3.73 11.43 13.94
CA SER A 76 4.97 12.15 13.66
C SER A 76 4.80 13.66 13.54
N CYS A 77 3.58 14.14 13.32
CA CYS A 77 3.27 15.53 12.96
C CYS A 77 3.99 16.00 11.68
N LEU A 78 4.44 15.07 10.86
CA LEU A 78 5.07 15.37 9.57
C LEU A 78 4.04 15.33 8.45
N PRO A 79 4.27 16.14 7.39
CA PRO A 79 3.44 16.07 6.20
C PRO A 79 3.54 14.70 5.53
N ALA A 80 2.40 14.13 5.22
CA ALA A 80 2.28 12.88 4.48
C ALA A 80 1.33 13.05 3.31
N LEU A 81 1.44 12.16 2.34
CA LEU A 81 0.65 12.17 1.12
C LEU A 81 -0.04 10.82 0.97
N ARG A 82 -1.33 10.83 0.64
CA ARG A 82 -2.09 9.61 0.34
C ARG A 82 -2.85 9.74 -0.97
N LEU A 83 -3.03 8.64 -1.67
CA LEU A 83 -3.93 8.60 -2.81
C LEU A 83 -5.38 8.79 -2.35
N THR A 84 -6.11 9.66 -3.05
CA THR A 84 -7.54 9.79 -2.85
C THR A 84 -8.25 8.72 -3.65
N PRO A 85 -9.15 7.92 -3.04
CA PRO A 85 -9.93 6.93 -3.77
C PRO A 85 -10.93 7.60 -4.71
N ASP A 86 -11.40 6.84 -5.70
CA ASP A 86 -12.51 7.27 -6.54
C ASP A 86 -13.76 7.50 -5.66
N PRO A 87 -14.36 8.69 -5.68
CA PRO A 87 -15.48 9.01 -4.82
C PRO A 87 -16.75 8.19 -5.12
N LYS A 88 -16.86 7.61 -6.32
CA LYS A 88 -18.01 6.80 -6.72
C LYS A 88 -17.88 5.35 -6.29
N THR A 89 -16.70 4.77 -6.42
CA THR A 89 -16.48 3.34 -6.16
C THR A 89 -15.73 3.06 -4.85
N GLY A 90 -14.98 4.02 -4.32
CA GLY A 90 -14.08 3.83 -3.18
C GLY A 90 -12.81 3.07 -3.52
N ASN A 91 -12.62 2.68 -4.78
CA ASN A 91 -11.44 1.98 -5.25
C ASN A 91 -10.29 2.94 -5.54
N CYS A 92 -9.08 2.39 -5.68
CA CYS A 92 -7.93 3.17 -6.16
C CYS A 92 -8.26 3.78 -7.53
N ARG A 93 -7.90 5.05 -7.73
CA ARG A 93 -8.15 5.77 -9.00
C ARG A 93 -7.47 5.15 -10.21
N PHE A 94 -6.39 4.42 -9.99
CA PHE A 94 -5.64 3.73 -11.04
C PHE A 94 -6.15 2.32 -11.32
N PHE A 95 -7.21 1.91 -10.64
CA PHE A 95 -7.87 0.64 -10.89
C PHE A 95 -8.98 0.83 -11.92
N GLU A 96 -8.76 0.34 -13.13
CA GLU A 96 -9.70 0.40 -14.23
C GLU A 96 -10.06 -1.01 -14.73
N GLY A 97 -11.36 -1.27 -14.86
CA GLY A 97 -11.82 -2.60 -15.22
C GLY A 97 -11.44 -3.63 -14.16
N SER A 98 -10.43 -4.41 -14.44
CA SER A 98 -9.89 -5.43 -13.53
C SER A 98 -8.37 -5.33 -13.34
N ALA A 99 -7.77 -4.21 -13.72
CA ALA A 99 -6.32 -4.04 -13.72
C ALA A 99 -5.88 -2.68 -13.16
N CYS A 100 -4.66 -2.66 -12.62
CA CYS A 100 -4.00 -1.43 -12.20
C CYS A 100 -3.30 -0.78 -13.40
N THR A 101 -3.67 0.46 -13.74
CA THR A 101 -3.10 1.20 -14.88
C THR A 101 -1.66 1.64 -14.67
N ILE A 102 -1.21 1.68 -13.41
CA ILE A 102 0.16 2.02 -13.04
C ILE A 102 0.92 0.82 -12.44
N HIS A 103 0.54 -0.40 -12.77
CA HIS A 103 1.09 -1.61 -12.14
C HIS A 103 2.63 -1.65 -12.13
N ALA A 104 3.29 -1.22 -13.22
CA ALA A 104 4.75 -1.17 -13.30
C ALA A 104 5.39 -0.11 -12.37
N ALA A 105 4.64 0.89 -11.97
CA ALA A 105 5.06 1.97 -11.08
C ALA A 105 4.22 2.03 -9.79
N ARG A 106 3.64 0.89 -9.41
CA ARG A 106 2.81 0.81 -8.20
C ARG A 106 3.58 1.24 -6.95
N PRO A 107 2.90 1.90 -5.99
CA PRO A 107 3.50 2.26 -4.72
C PRO A 107 4.04 1.05 -3.96
N LEU A 108 5.02 1.29 -3.08
CA LEU A 108 5.62 0.25 -2.27
C LEU A 108 4.57 -0.56 -1.49
N ALA A 109 3.57 0.09 -0.92
CA ALA A 109 2.49 -0.59 -0.21
C ALA A 109 1.74 -1.58 -1.10
N CYS A 110 1.50 -1.25 -2.36
CA CYS A 110 0.88 -2.17 -3.33
C CYS A 110 1.83 -3.28 -3.77
N ALA A 111 3.13 -2.97 -3.91
CA ALA A 111 4.15 -3.95 -4.29
C ALA A 111 4.40 -4.97 -3.18
N LEU A 112 4.27 -4.57 -1.92
CA LEU A 112 4.44 -5.45 -0.77
C LEU A 112 3.19 -6.25 -0.43
N TYR A 113 2.01 -5.82 -0.89
CA TYR A 113 0.77 -6.56 -0.61
C TYR A 113 0.92 -8.06 -0.95
N PRO A 114 0.50 -8.98 -0.10
CA PRO A 114 -0.26 -8.83 1.14
C PRO A 114 0.58 -8.62 2.41
N LEU A 115 1.86 -8.31 2.30
CA LEU A 115 2.69 -8.03 3.47
C LEU A 115 2.41 -6.65 4.05
N GLY A 116 2.30 -6.59 5.37
CA GLY A 116 2.34 -5.39 6.15
C GLY A 116 3.59 -5.35 7.03
N GLN A 117 4.00 -4.15 7.40
CA GLN A 117 5.14 -3.90 8.26
C GLN A 117 4.75 -2.95 9.38
N SER A 118 5.16 -3.28 10.59
CA SER A 118 5.09 -2.37 11.73
C SER A 118 6.46 -2.24 12.39
N ILE A 119 6.74 -1.08 12.94
CA ILE A 119 7.99 -0.79 13.64
C ILE A 119 7.65 -0.35 15.06
N ASP A 120 8.20 -1.05 16.03
CA ASP A 120 8.13 -0.61 17.42
C ASP A 120 9.05 0.61 17.58
N THR A 121 8.48 1.76 17.93
CA THR A 121 9.22 3.02 18.04
C THR A 121 10.14 3.09 19.24
N VAL A 122 9.95 2.22 20.24
CA VAL A 122 10.78 2.15 21.44
C VAL A 122 11.98 1.24 21.23
N THR A 123 11.75 0.04 20.69
CA THR A 123 12.79 -0.98 20.50
C THR A 123 13.41 -0.96 19.11
N ALA A 124 12.83 -0.21 18.18
CA ALA A 124 13.18 -0.18 16.76
C ALA A 124 13.10 -1.58 16.07
N GLN A 125 12.38 -2.52 16.67
CA GLN A 125 12.14 -3.82 16.07
C GLN A 125 11.08 -3.73 15.01
N THR A 126 11.33 -4.42 13.90
CA THR A 126 10.41 -4.51 12.77
C THR A 126 9.68 -5.84 12.81
N GLU A 127 8.37 -5.79 12.69
CA GLU A 127 7.52 -6.96 12.55
C GLU A 127 6.85 -6.96 11.19
N TYR A 128 6.68 -8.14 10.62
CA TYR A 128 5.96 -8.35 9.36
C TYR A 128 4.73 -9.21 9.62
N TYR A 129 3.67 -8.93 8.90
CA TYR A 129 2.41 -9.67 8.97
C TYR A 129 1.80 -9.85 7.58
N VAL A 130 0.94 -10.85 7.44
CA VAL A 130 0.22 -11.13 6.18
C VAL A 130 -1.22 -10.68 6.32
N GLN A 131 -1.67 -9.83 5.39
CA GLN A 131 -3.05 -9.31 5.31
C GLN A 131 -4.01 -10.26 4.60
#